data_9d7052d3e3339481ef9195d223e6546a
#
_entry.id   9d7052d3e3339481ef9195d223e6546a
#
_cell.length_a   1.000
_cell.length_b   1.000
_cell.length_c   1.000
_cell.angle_alpha   90.00
_cell.angle_beta   90.00
_cell.angle_gamma   90.00
#
_symmetry.space_group_name_H-M   'P 1'
#
loop_
_entity.id
_entity.type
_entity.pdbx_description
1 polymer ?
#
loop_
_entity_poly.entity_id
_entity_poly.type
_entity_poly.pdbx_seq_one_letter_code
_entity_poly.pdbx_strand_id
1 'polypeptide(L)'
;GERSLAIANIIRNVSGIPFMIAMAFAATCGSLVSNLIGAGEKDCVRGTINQHIRIGYVFVLPILIFFCLFPDLILRIYTDMPDLRDASIPSLWVLCAAYVVLVPANVYFQSVSGTGNTRTALAMELCVLTIYVAYATYFILYLKMDIAFAWTTESVYGIFILLFCYWYMKKGNWQKKQI
;
A
#
# COMPACT_ATOMS: atom_id res chain seq x y z
N GLY A 1 -11.92 -4.59 22.15
CA GLY A 1 -11.64 -3.94 23.42
C GLY A 1 -10.27 -3.25 23.42
N GLU A 2 -9.82 -2.81 24.59
CA GLU A 2 -8.55 -2.07 24.76
C GLU A 2 -7.34 -2.84 24.23
N ARG A 3 -7.30 -4.16 24.42
CA ARG A 3 -6.23 -5.01 23.88
C ARG A 3 -6.15 -4.98 22.36
N SER A 4 -7.28 -5.05 21.66
CA SER A 4 -7.31 -4.97 20.20
C SER A 4 -6.85 -3.60 19.69
N LEU A 5 -7.19 -2.53 20.40
CA LEU A 5 -6.73 -1.19 20.09
C LEU A 5 -5.22 -1.03 20.27
N ALA A 6 -4.67 -1.61 21.36
CA ALA A 6 -3.24 -1.62 21.59
C ALA A 6 -2.48 -2.36 20.47
N ILE A 7 -2.94 -3.55 20.08
CA ILE A 7 -2.37 -4.31 18.95
C ILE A 7 -2.42 -3.47 17.66
N ALA A 8 -3.58 -2.87 17.36
CA ALA A 8 -3.72 -2.05 16.15
C ALA A 8 -2.74 -0.86 16.14
N ASN A 9 -2.53 -0.21 17.27
CA ASN A 9 -1.59 0.90 17.39
C ASN A 9 -0.13 0.45 17.19
N ILE A 10 0.26 -0.69 17.79
CA ILE A 10 1.60 -1.25 17.61
C ILE A 10 1.85 -1.56 16.13
N ILE A 11 0.96 -2.30 15.50
CA ILE A 11 1.10 -2.71 14.11
C ILE A 11 1.12 -1.51 13.17
N ARG A 12 0.29 -0.49 13.40
CA ARG A 12 0.30 0.76 12.64
C ARG A 12 1.64 1.49 12.74
N ASN A 13 2.23 1.54 13.92
CA ASN A 13 3.54 2.18 14.11
C ASN A 13 4.66 1.39 13.41
N VAL A 14 4.66 0.05 13.54
CA VAL A 14 5.60 -0.83 12.83
C VAL A 14 5.47 -0.65 11.32
N SER A 15 4.25 -0.55 10.79
CA SER A 15 3.97 -0.37 9.38
C SER A 15 4.51 0.95 8.80
N GLY A 16 4.77 1.92 9.65
CA GLY A 16 5.28 3.24 9.23
C GLY A 16 6.59 3.15 8.45
N ILE A 17 7.48 2.24 8.81
CA ILE A 17 8.79 2.09 8.15
C ILE A 17 8.65 1.65 6.68
N PRO A 18 8.06 0.48 6.38
CA PRO A 18 7.88 0.05 4.99
C PRO A 18 6.96 0.99 4.20
N PHE A 19 5.98 1.63 4.86
CA PHE A 19 5.09 2.61 4.24
C PHE A 19 5.85 3.84 3.74
N MET A 20 6.70 4.44 4.56
CA MET A 20 7.47 5.63 4.16
C MET A 20 8.37 5.35 2.96
N ILE A 21 9.03 4.19 2.94
CA ILE A 21 9.90 3.77 1.84
C ILE A 21 9.07 3.55 0.58
N ALA A 22 7.97 2.80 0.65
CA ALA A 22 7.09 2.54 -0.49
C ALA A 22 6.54 3.85 -1.08
N MET A 23 6.12 4.78 -0.22
CA MET A 23 5.59 6.09 -0.63
C MET A 23 6.64 6.99 -1.25
N ALA A 24 7.89 6.96 -0.76
CA ALA A 24 8.98 7.73 -1.36
C ALA A 24 9.21 7.32 -2.82
N PHE A 25 9.31 6.01 -3.11
CA PHE A 25 9.45 5.51 -4.47
C PHE A 25 8.22 5.79 -5.32
N ALA A 26 7.02 5.66 -4.76
CA ALA A 26 5.78 5.95 -5.46
C ALA A 26 5.68 7.44 -5.86
N ALA A 27 5.95 8.35 -4.93
CA ALA A 27 5.91 9.79 -5.19
C ALA A 27 6.96 10.22 -6.23
N THR A 28 8.17 9.68 -6.14
CA THR A 28 9.23 9.91 -7.14
C THR A 28 8.80 9.42 -8.52
N CYS A 29 8.20 8.22 -8.60
CA CYS A 29 7.67 7.70 -9.86
C CYS A 29 6.60 8.63 -10.46
N GLY A 30 5.66 9.11 -9.65
CA GLY A 30 4.62 10.05 -10.09
C GLY A 30 5.21 11.34 -10.69
N SER A 31 6.23 11.91 -10.04
CA SER A 31 6.94 13.08 -10.54
C SER A 31 7.66 12.82 -11.86
N LEU A 32 8.35 11.68 -11.97
CA LEU A 32 9.04 11.28 -13.21
C LEU A 32 8.05 11.02 -14.35
N VAL A 33 6.92 10.40 -14.07
CA VAL A 33 5.85 10.19 -15.07
C VAL A 33 5.35 11.53 -15.60
N SER A 34 5.13 12.51 -14.72
CA SER A 34 4.73 13.87 -15.14
C SER A 34 5.77 14.52 -16.04
N ASN A 35 7.05 14.43 -15.68
CA ASN A 35 8.16 14.98 -16.47
C ASN A 35 8.28 14.32 -17.84
N LEU A 36 8.18 12.98 -17.90
CA LEU A 36 8.24 12.23 -19.17
C LEU A 36 7.09 12.60 -20.12
N ILE A 37 5.89 12.78 -19.58
CA ILE A 37 4.74 13.21 -20.37
C ILE A 37 4.93 14.62 -20.88
N GLY A 38 5.44 15.55 -20.04
CA GLY A 38 5.75 16.92 -20.43
C GLY A 38 6.85 17.00 -21.50
N ALA A 39 7.83 16.11 -21.45
CA ALA A 39 8.88 15.98 -22.44
C ALA A 39 8.45 15.27 -23.76
N GLY A 40 7.22 14.74 -23.80
CA GLY A 40 6.74 13.96 -24.95
C GLY A 40 7.19 12.50 -24.98
N GLU A 41 7.93 12.03 -23.97
CA GLU A 41 8.52 10.68 -23.88
C GLU A 41 7.56 9.66 -23.27
N LYS A 42 6.33 9.61 -23.77
CA LYS A 42 5.22 8.79 -23.20
C LYS A 42 5.52 7.28 -23.21
N ASP A 43 6.34 6.82 -24.14
CA ASP A 43 6.71 5.40 -24.27
C ASP A 43 7.60 4.92 -23.13
N CYS A 44 8.35 5.82 -22.48
CA CYS A 44 9.21 5.53 -21.34
C CYS A 44 8.44 5.34 -20.03
N VAL A 45 7.19 5.80 -19.93
CA VAL A 45 6.40 5.82 -18.69
C VAL A 45 6.25 4.42 -18.11
N ARG A 46 5.92 3.40 -18.92
CA ARG A 46 5.75 2.03 -18.41
C ARG A 46 7.04 1.43 -17.89
N GLY A 47 8.15 1.71 -18.57
CA GLY A 47 9.48 1.29 -18.12
C GLY A 47 9.83 1.88 -16.76
N THR A 48 9.58 3.17 -16.59
CA THR A 48 9.78 3.91 -15.34
C THR A 48 8.95 3.34 -14.19
N ILE A 49 7.67 3.07 -14.40
CA ILE A 49 6.80 2.44 -13.40
C ILE A 49 7.36 1.09 -12.95
N ASN A 50 7.69 0.20 -13.90
CA ASN A 50 8.21 -1.13 -13.59
C ASN A 50 9.55 -1.06 -12.85
N GLN A 51 10.41 -0.12 -13.20
CA GLN A 51 11.69 0.10 -12.54
C GLN A 51 11.48 0.53 -11.07
N HIS A 52 10.56 1.47 -10.81
CA HIS A 52 10.27 1.93 -9.44
C HIS A 52 9.64 0.83 -8.59
N ILE A 53 8.78 -0.02 -9.16
CA ILE A 53 8.25 -1.19 -8.45
C ILE A 53 9.39 -2.15 -8.07
N ARG A 54 10.31 -2.46 -8.99
CA ARG A 54 11.45 -3.35 -8.71
C ARG A 54 12.35 -2.77 -7.63
N ILE A 55 12.69 -1.49 -7.73
CA ILE A 55 13.54 -0.82 -6.72
C ILE A 55 12.80 -0.76 -5.39
N GLY A 56 11.52 -0.42 -5.38
CA GLY A 56 10.69 -0.43 -4.18
C GLY A 56 10.73 -1.78 -3.47
N TYR A 57 10.61 -2.88 -4.21
CA TYR A 57 10.74 -4.23 -3.63
C TYR A 57 12.15 -4.53 -3.10
N VAL A 58 13.21 -4.07 -3.77
CA VAL A 58 14.59 -4.27 -3.28
C VAL A 58 14.77 -3.67 -1.88
N PHE A 59 14.10 -2.58 -1.56
CA PHE A 59 14.19 -1.96 -0.23
C PHE A 59 13.14 -2.46 0.77
N VAL A 60 11.93 -2.71 0.31
CA VAL A 60 10.82 -3.09 1.20
C VAL A 60 10.88 -4.57 1.58
N LEU A 61 11.15 -5.49 0.62
CA LEU A 61 11.14 -6.93 0.92
C LEU A 61 12.12 -7.36 2.01
N PRO A 62 13.38 -6.87 2.07
CA PRO A 62 14.27 -7.22 3.18
C PRO A 62 13.70 -6.85 4.55
N ILE A 63 13.01 -5.71 4.64
CA ILE A 63 12.37 -5.26 5.88
C ILE A 63 11.21 -6.19 6.24
N LEU A 64 10.36 -6.55 5.27
CA LEU A 64 9.25 -7.48 5.50
C LEU A 64 9.75 -8.87 5.91
N ILE A 65 10.80 -9.37 5.25
CA ILE A 65 11.43 -10.64 5.60
C ILE A 65 11.98 -10.57 7.04
N PHE A 66 12.63 -9.49 7.40
CA PHE A 66 13.14 -9.28 8.76
C PHE A 66 12.00 -9.27 9.79
N PHE A 67 10.87 -8.60 9.49
CA PHE A 67 9.69 -8.59 10.36
C PHE A 67 9.06 -9.98 10.50
N CYS A 68 9.06 -10.79 9.44
CA CYS A 68 8.54 -12.14 9.47
C CYS A 68 9.45 -13.10 10.26
N LEU A 69 10.77 -12.96 10.13
CA LEU A 69 11.74 -13.86 10.78
C LEU A 69 11.98 -13.49 12.25
N PHE A 70 11.93 -12.21 12.59
CA PHE A 70 12.23 -11.69 13.92
C PHE A 70 11.11 -10.81 14.48
N PRO A 71 9.85 -11.30 14.52
CA PRO A 71 8.71 -10.49 14.92
C PRO A 71 8.82 -9.99 16.37
N ASP A 72 9.27 -10.83 17.29
CA ASP A 72 9.42 -10.46 18.71
C ASP A 72 10.45 -9.34 18.90
N LEU A 73 11.55 -9.36 18.14
CA LEU A 73 12.58 -8.33 18.20
C LEU A 73 12.05 -6.95 17.83
N ILE A 74 11.23 -6.90 16.78
CA ILE A 74 10.61 -5.64 16.33
C ILE A 74 9.54 -5.18 17.31
N LEU A 75 8.69 -6.10 17.77
CA LEU A 75 7.60 -5.76 18.67
C LEU A 75 8.08 -5.32 20.06
N ARG A 76 9.26 -5.76 20.52
CA ARG A 76 9.91 -5.29 21.74
C ARG A 76 10.20 -3.79 21.75
N ILE A 77 10.40 -3.18 20.59
CA ILE A 77 10.61 -1.72 20.48
C ILE A 77 9.35 -0.95 20.91
N TYR A 78 8.17 -1.57 20.76
CA TYR A 78 6.88 -0.92 20.95
C TYR A 78 6.16 -1.34 22.24
N THR A 79 6.49 -2.49 22.80
CA THR A 79 5.86 -2.98 24.05
C THR A 79 6.74 -3.97 24.80
N ASP A 80 6.79 -3.80 26.13
CA ASP A 80 7.49 -4.71 27.04
C ASP A 80 6.62 -5.90 27.45
N MET A 81 5.31 -5.89 27.14
CA MET A 81 4.33 -6.91 27.54
C MET A 81 4.42 -8.13 26.60
N PRO A 82 4.90 -9.32 27.08
CA PRO A 82 5.03 -10.50 26.23
C PRO A 82 3.72 -10.94 25.59
N ASP A 83 2.64 -10.97 26.37
CA ASP A 83 1.30 -11.38 25.91
C ASP A 83 0.78 -10.50 24.77
N LEU A 84 1.15 -9.20 24.78
CA LEU A 84 0.72 -8.26 23.75
C LEU A 84 1.56 -8.44 22.46
N ARG A 85 2.86 -8.76 22.61
CA ARG A 85 3.73 -9.08 21.48
C ARG A 85 3.22 -10.31 20.75
N ASP A 86 3.02 -11.41 21.48
CA ASP A 86 2.56 -12.68 20.90
C ASP A 86 1.21 -12.51 20.18
N ALA A 87 0.29 -11.74 20.78
CA ALA A 87 -1.00 -11.42 20.15
C ALA A 87 -0.88 -10.51 18.91
N SER A 88 0.22 -9.78 18.75
CA SER A 88 0.45 -8.88 17.61
C SER A 88 1.09 -9.58 16.41
N ILE A 89 1.76 -10.72 16.60
CA ILE A 89 2.47 -11.45 15.53
C ILE A 89 1.58 -11.80 14.34
N PRO A 90 0.37 -12.37 14.51
CA PRO A 90 -0.50 -12.68 13.37
C PRO A 90 -0.85 -11.45 12.55
N SER A 91 -1.15 -10.33 13.21
CA SER A 91 -1.42 -9.04 12.55
C SER A 91 -0.23 -8.52 11.75
N LEU A 92 0.99 -8.69 12.28
CA LEU A 92 2.22 -8.31 11.59
C LEU A 92 2.44 -9.12 10.31
N TRP A 93 2.18 -10.43 10.33
CA TRP A 93 2.31 -11.27 9.14
C TRP A 93 1.29 -10.92 8.06
N VAL A 94 0.04 -10.66 8.45
CA VAL A 94 -0.99 -10.20 7.50
C VAL A 94 -0.58 -8.87 6.88
N LEU A 95 -0.06 -7.94 7.68
CA LEU A 95 0.45 -6.66 7.18
C LEU A 95 1.61 -6.84 6.20
N CYS A 96 2.58 -7.71 6.50
CA CYS A 96 3.69 -8.02 5.60
C CYS A 96 3.19 -8.54 4.25
N ALA A 97 2.19 -9.43 4.26
CA ALA A 97 1.57 -9.92 3.03
C ALA A 97 0.88 -8.80 2.25
N ALA A 98 0.20 -7.87 2.94
CA ALA A 98 -0.43 -6.71 2.31
C ALA A 98 0.58 -5.82 1.56
N TYR A 99 1.77 -5.61 2.11
CA TYR A 99 2.79 -4.77 1.49
C TYR A 99 3.30 -5.29 0.15
N VAL A 100 3.24 -6.61 -0.09
CA VAL A 100 3.57 -7.18 -1.40
C VAL A 100 2.67 -6.59 -2.50
N VAL A 101 1.44 -6.27 -2.18
CA VAL A 101 0.48 -5.65 -3.10
C VAL A 101 0.51 -4.12 -3.01
N LEU A 102 0.70 -3.57 -1.82
CA LEU A 102 0.70 -2.11 -1.60
C LEU A 102 1.86 -1.39 -2.30
N VAL A 103 3.03 -2.01 -2.42
CA VAL A 103 4.16 -1.40 -3.14
C VAL A 103 3.80 -1.07 -4.58
N PRO A 104 3.39 -2.01 -5.44
CA PRO A 104 3.00 -1.67 -6.81
C PRO A 104 1.72 -0.84 -6.86
N ALA A 105 0.78 -1.03 -5.93
CA ALA A 105 -0.45 -0.25 -5.85
C ALA A 105 -0.17 1.26 -5.70
N ASN A 106 0.70 1.63 -4.76
CA ASN A 106 1.09 3.01 -4.53
C ASN A 106 1.84 3.61 -5.72
N VAL A 107 2.76 2.85 -6.35
CA VAL A 107 3.50 3.31 -7.53
C VAL A 107 2.55 3.57 -8.70
N TYR A 108 1.61 2.66 -8.98
CA TYR A 108 0.62 2.88 -10.03
C TYR A 108 -0.32 4.04 -9.72
N PHE A 109 -0.77 4.18 -8.47
CA PHE A 109 -1.65 5.28 -8.07
C PHE A 109 -1.00 6.65 -8.25
N GLN A 110 0.24 6.80 -7.78
CA GLN A 110 1.00 8.04 -7.98
C GLN A 110 1.32 8.28 -9.46
N SER A 111 1.52 7.23 -10.25
CA SER A 111 1.71 7.35 -11.70
C SER A 111 0.44 7.85 -12.40
N VAL A 112 -0.74 7.38 -12.01
CA VAL A 112 -2.02 7.91 -12.52
C VAL A 112 -2.16 9.41 -12.19
N SER A 113 -1.84 9.81 -10.97
CA SER A 113 -1.81 11.23 -10.59
C SER A 113 -0.81 12.01 -11.43
N GLY A 114 0.38 11.44 -11.68
CA GLY A 114 1.43 12.01 -12.51
C GLY A 114 1.06 12.22 -13.97
N THR A 115 0.03 11.52 -14.48
CA THR A 115 -0.50 11.77 -15.85
C THR A 115 -1.29 13.08 -15.96
N GLY A 116 -1.39 13.88 -14.90
CA GLY A 116 -2.22 15.09 -14.84
C GLY A 116 -3.72 14.81 -14.67
N ASN A 117 -4.13 13.54 -14.53
CA ASN A 117 -5.52 13.15 -14.38
C ASN A 117 -5.91 12.90 -12.92
N THR A 118 -5.67 13.91 -12.08
CA THR A 118 -5.93 13.87 -10.63
C THR A 118 -7.40 13.60 -10.29
N ARG A 119 -8.33 14.04 -11.14
CA ARG A 119 -9.77 13.75 -10.97
C ARG A 119 -10.06 12.25 -11.09
N THR A 120 -9.41 11.58 -12.04
CA THR A 120 -9.56 10.11 -12.19
C THR A 120 -8.90 9.37 -11.03
N ALA A 121 -7.72 9.81 -10.59
CA ALA A 121 -7.07 9.24 -9.40
C ALA A 121 -7.96 9.37 -8.17
N LEU A 122 -8.54 10.56 -7.94
CA LEU A 122 -9.48 10.79 -6.83
C LEU A 122 -10.73 9.90 -6.94
N ALA A 123 -11.32 9.77 -8.13
CA ALA A 123 -12.50 8.93 -8.32
C ALA A 123 -12.19 7.45 -8.03
N MET A 124 -11.03 6.94 -8.47
CA MET A 124 -10.57 5.59 -8.15
C MET A 124 -10.39 5.40 -6.65
N GLU A 125 -9.74 6.36 -6.00
CA GLU A 125 -9.53 6.34 -4.55
C GLU A 125 -10.86 6.29 -3.79
N LEU A 126 -11.81 7.14 -4.12
CA LEU A 126 -13.13 7.16 -3.49
C LEU A 126 -13.89 5.84 -3.69
N CYS A 127 -13.82 5.25 -4.90
CA CYS A 127 -14.41 3.93 -5.14
C CYS A 127 -13.78 2.85 -4.27
N VAL A 128 -12.45 2.82 -4.18
CA VAL A 128 -11.73 1.83 -3.39
C VAL A 128 -11.95 2.04 -1.90
N LEU A 129 -11.97 3.29 -1.42
CA LEU A 129 -12.31 3.60 -0.02
C LEU A 129 -13.74 3.16 0.33
N THR A 130 -14.69 3.27 -0.59
CA THR A 130 -16.05 2.76 -0.36
C THR A 130 -16.04 1.23 -0.17
N ILE A 131 -15.30 0.51 -1.01
CA ILE A 131 -15.12 -0.95 -0.87
C ILE A 131 -14.41 -1.28 0.45
N TYR A 132 -13.35 -0.55 0.78
CA TYR A 132 -12.60 -0.70 2.03
C TYR A 132 -13.51 -0.55 3.26
N VAL A 133 -14.29 0.53 3.31
CA VAL A 133 -15.21 0.79 4.43
C VAL A 133 -16.30 -0.28 4.50
N ALA A 134 -16.89 -0.68 3.38
CA ALA A 134 -17.90 -1.74 3.33
C ALA A 134 -17.34 -3.07 3.84
N TYR A 135 -16.14 -3.45 3.37
CA TYR A 135 -15.43 -4.64 3.81
C TYR A 135 -15.13 -4.59 5.32
N ALA A 136 -14.51 -3.50 5.79
CA ALA A 136 -14.17 -3.32 7.19
C ALA A 136 -15.41 -3.37 8.10
N THR A 137 -16.49 -2.67 7.71
CA THR A 137 -17.74 -2.67 8.47
C THR A 137 -18.34 -4.07 8.56
N TYR A 138 -18.40 -4.79 7.44
CA TYR A 138 -18.97 -6.13 7.41
C TYR A 138 -18.19 -7.12 8.27
N PHE A 139 -16.87 -7.21 8.07
CA PHE A 139 -16.06 -8.21 8.76
C PHE A 139 -15.75 -7.86 10.21
N ILE A 140 -15.52 -6.57 10.52
CA ILE A 140 -15.11 -6.14 11.87
C ILE A 140 -16.34 -5.92 12.76
N LEU A 141 -17.36 -5.20 12.28
CA LEU A 141 -18.53 -4.84 13.11
C LEU A 141 -19.59 -5.93 13.11
N TYR A 142 -19.89 -6.53 11.95
CA TYR A 142 -20.96 -7.52 11.84
C TYR A 142 -20.49 -8.94 12.20
N LEU A 143 -19.39 -9.42 11.62
CA LEU A 143 -18.85 -10.75 11.89
C LEU A 143 -17.93 -10.80 13.13
N LYS A 144 -17.53 -9.65 13.67
CA LYS A 144 -16.64 -9.53 14.85
C LYS A 144 -15.36 -10.36 14.72
N MET A 145 -14.75 -10.34 13.54
CA MET A 145 -13.50 -11.06 13.27
C MET A 145 -12.35 -10.47 14.10
N ASP A 146 -11.31 -11.29 14.28
CA ASP A 146 -10.12 -10.90 15.03
C ASP A 146 -9.38 -9.72 14.40
N ILE A 147 -8.59 -9.01 15.22
CA ILE A 147 -7.79 -7.86 14.79
C ILE A 147 -6.79 -8.23 13.68
N ALA A 148 -6.23 -9.44 13.67
CA ALA A 148 -5.36 -9.89 12.59
C ALA A 148 -6.11 -9.95 11.25
N PHE A 149 -7.36 -10.39 11.25
CA PHE A 149 -8.20 -10.37 10.06
C PHE A 149 -8.52 -8.94 9.60
N ALA A 150 -8.68 -8.00 10.53
CA ALA A 150 -8.92 -6.61 10.19
C ALA A 150 -7.82 -6.02 9.26
N TRP A 151 -6.56 -6.45 9.42
CA TRP A 151 -5.46 -6.01 8.57
C TRP A 151 -5.53 -6.52 7.12
N THR A 152 -6.40 -7.49 6.81
CA THR A 152 -6.66 -7.90 5.41
C THR A 152 -7.32 -6.80 4.61
N THR A 153 -7.94 -5.81 5.25
CA THR A 153 -8.49 -4.62 4.58
C THR A 153 -7.44 -3.88 3.76
N GLU A 154 -6.19 -3.85 4.23
CA GLU A 154 -5.06 -3.24 3.50
C GLU A 154 -4.75 -4.00 2.21
N SER A 155 -4.83 -5.35 2.24
CA SER A 155 -4.67 -6.17 1.04
C SER A 155 -5.80 -5.93 0.04
N VAL A 156 -7.05 -5.84 0.52
CA VAL A 156 -8.22 -5.55 -0.31
C VAL A 156 -8.08 -4.18 -0.96
N TYR A 157 -7.74 -3.16 -0.19
CA TYR A 157 -7.45 -1.82 -0.71
C TYR A 157 -6.37 -1.86 -1.79
N GLY A 158 -5.22 -2.48 -1.50
CA GLY A 158 -4.10 -2.57 -2.42
C GLY A 158 -4.46 -3.28 -3.73
N ILE A 159 -5.21 -4.38 -3.67
CA ILE A 159 -5.63 -5.13 -4.86
C ILE A 159 -6.53 -4.25 -5.75
N PHE A 160 -7.55 -3.62 -5.20
CA PHE A 160 -8.49 -2.85 -6.00
C PHE A 160 -7.85 -1.59 -6.59
N ILE A 161 -7.06 -0.84 -5.80
CA ILE A 161 -6.38 0.34 -6.33
C ILE A 161 -5.37 -0.03 -7.41
N LEU A 162 -4.62 -1.14 -7.22
CA LEU A 162 -3.69 -1.65 -8.22
C LEU A 162 -4.42 -2.02 -9.52
N LEU A 163 -5.53 -2.76 -9.43
CA LEU A 163 -6.30 -3.18 -10.61
C LEU A 163 -6.85 -1.98 -11.38
N PHE A 164 -7.44 -1.01 -10.70
CA PHE A 164 -8.01 0.17 -11.34
C PHE A 164 -6.93 1.03 -12.01
N CYS A 165 -5.84 1.29 -11.30
CA CYS A 165 -4.75 2.10 -11.81
C CYS A 165 -4.00 1.39 -12.96
N TYR A 166 -3.74 0.08 -12.82
CA TYR A 166 -3.12 -0.70 -13.89
C TYR A 166 -3.97 -0.71 -15.16
N TRP A 167 -5.28 -0.93 -15.02
CA TRP A 167 -6.19 -0.93 -16.16
C TRP A 167 -6.28 0.44 -16.85
N TYR A 168 -6.31 1.52 -16.07
CA TYR A 168 -6.25 2.88 -16.59
C TYR A 168 -4.96 3.13 -17.38
N MET A 169 -3.82 2.79 -16.82
CA MET A 169 -2.52 2.95 -17.49
C MET A 169 -2.39 2.07 -18.73
N LYS A 170 -3.03 0.91 -18.74
CA LYS A 170 -3.04 0.00 -19.91
C LYS A 170 -3.90 0.51 -21.04
N LYS A 171 -5.06 1.11 -20.77
CA LYS A 171 -5.97 1.64 -21.80
C LYS A 171 -5.39 2.80 -22.61
N GLY A 172 -4.38 3.49 -22.12
CA GLY A 172 -3.64 4.52 -22.86
C GLY A 172 -4.39 5.82 -23.10
N ASN A 173 -5.58 6.04 -22.51
CA ASN A 173 -6.34 7.29 -22.71
C ASN A 173 -5.59 8.53 -22.18
N TRP A 174 -4.68 8.34 -21.22
CA TRP A 174 -3.81 9.38 -20.68
C TRP A 174 -2.78 9.88 -21.71
N GLN A 175 -2.41 9.05 -22.71
CA GLN A 175 -1.45 9.42 -23.76
C GLN A 175 -1.98 10.51 -24.71
N LYS A 176 -3.30 10.65 -24.81
CA LYS A 176 -3.94 11.65 -25.68
C LYS A 176 -4.03 13.04 -25.04
N LYS A 177 -3.82 13.17 -23.73
CA LYS A 177 -3.82 14.46 -23.04
C LYS A 177 -2.50 15.20 -23.25
N GLN A 178 -2.60 16.46 -23.63
CA GLN A 178 -1.53 17.45 -23.47
C GLN A 178 -1.65 18.02 -22.06
N ILE A 179 -0.57 18.02 -21.31
CA ILE A 179 -0.46 18.70 -20.00
C ILE A 179 -0.03 20.13 -20.25
#